data_2df2f8134a0beef734d9f679a7f16b95
#
_entry.id   2df2f8134a0beef734d9f679a7f16b95
#
_cell.length_a   1.000
_cell.length_b   1.000
_cell.length_c   1.000
_cell.angle_alpha   90.00
_cell.angle_beta   90.00
_cell.angle_gamma   90.00
#
_symmetry.space_group_name_H-M   'P 1'
#
loop_
_entity.id
_entity.type
_entity.pdbx_description
1 polymer ?
#
loop_
_entity_poly.entity_id
_entity_poly.type
_entity_poly.pdbx_seq_one_letter_code
_entity_poly.pdbx_strand_id
1 'polypeptide(L)'
;MNCIFCKIANKETESKILYENDKIIVFMDLNPNSNGHVLIVPKKHITDFTEIDNETLNEINNTAKKMHKIIMEKLKPDGIKLVVNYGELQVVKHYHLHLIPFYKEKQLLKNITEIYNILSD
;
A
#
# COMPACT_ATOMS: atom_id res chain seq x y z
N MET A 1 -20.61 5.41 4.72
CA MET A 1 -20.03 4.66 3.58
C MET A 1 -19.24 3.47 4.11
N ASN A 2 -19.54 2.28 3.59
CA ASN A 2 -18.91 1.03 4.07
C ASN A 2 -17.63 0.70 3.30
N CYS A 3 -16.66 1.60 3.36
CA CYS A 3 -15.37 1.38 2.71
C CYS A 3 -14.29 1.19 3.77
N ILE A 4 -13.65 0.02 3.77
CA ILE A 4 -12.60 -0.28 4.76
C ILE A 4 -11.44 0.71 4.66
N PHE A 5 -11.07 1.15 3.44
CA PHE A 5 -9.97 2.10 3.29
C PHE A 5 -10.35 3.50 3.76
N CYS A 6 -11.62 3.91 3.59
CA CYS A 6 -12.11 5.15 4.18
C CYS A 6 -12.05 5.09 5.70
N LYS A 7 -12.41 3.95 6.27
CA LYS A 7 -12.35 3.76 7.72
C LYS A 7 -10.92 3.83 8.25
N ILE A 8 -9.99 3.24 7.53
CA ILE A 8 -8.57 3.31 7.90
C ILE A 8 -8.07 4.76 7.82
N ALA A 9 -8.40 5.45 6.72
CA ALA A 9 -7.99 6.84 6.53
C ALA A 9 -8.54 7.76 7.62
N ASN A 10 -9.77 7.49 8.08
CA ASN A 10 -10.42 8.27 9.12
C ASN A 10 -10.11 7.79 10.54
N LYS A 11 -9.23 6.82 10.69
CA LYS A 11 -8.82 6.23 11.98
C LYS A 11 -9.96 5.53 12.71
N GLU A 12 -11.00 5.10 12.00
CA GLU A 12 -12.11 4.34 12.56
C GLU A 12 -11.78 2.86 12.70
N THR A 13 -10.79 2.39 11.96
CA THR A 13 -10.31 1.01 11.99
C THR A 13 -8.80 1.04 12.10
N GLU A 14 -8.25 0.21 12.98
CA GLU A 14 -6.80 0.13 13.14
C GLU A 14 -6.12 -0.48 11.91
N SER A 15 -4.92 0.00 11.63
CA SER A 15 -4.08 -0.52 10.58
C SER A 15 -2.62 -0.17 10.89
N LYS A 16 -1.69 -0.89 10.29
CA LYS A 16 -0.26 -0.61 10.45
C LYS A 16 0.13 0.46 9.44
N ILE A 17 0.05 1.71 9.87
CA ILE A 17 0.30 2.87 9.02
C ILE A 17 1.78 3.20 9.00
N LEU A 18 2.37 3.27 7.80
CA LEU A 18 3.79 3.57 7.61
C LEU A 18 4.04 5.05 7.32
N TYR A 19 3.09 5.71 6.67
CA TYR A 19 3.24 7.09 6.26
C TYR A 19 1.88 7.67 5.91
N GLU A 20 1.68 8.96 6.16
CA GLU A 20 0.48 9.66 5.68
C GLU A 20 0.75 11.15 5.60
N ASN A 21 -0.02 11.80 4.75
CA ASN A 21 -0.08 13.26 4.67
C ASN A 21 -1.54 13.66 4.41
N ASP A 22 -1.77 14.89 3.97
CA ASP A 22 -3.14 15.37 3.76
C ASP A 22 -3.90 14.60 2.68
N LYS A 23 -3.20 14.02 1.71
CA LYS A 23 -3.82 13.41 0.52
C LYS A 23 -3.79 11.91 0.48
N ILE A 24 -2.77 11.29 1.07
CA ILE A 24 -2.56 9.84 0.94
C ILE A 24 -2.20 9.21 2.27
N ILE A 25 -2.36 7.89 2.31
CA ILE A 25 -1.98 7.08 3.46
C ILE A 25 -1.39 5.76 2.96
N VAL A 26 -0.32 5.31 3.63
CA VAL A 26 0.37 4.06 3.32
C VAL A 26 0.24 3.13 4.50
N PHE A 27 -0.22 1.91 4.27
CA PHE A 27 -0.34 0.92 5.34
C PHE A 27 -0.05 -0.48 4.84
N MET A 28 0.21 -1.39 5.79
CA MET A 28 0.50 -2.78 5.48
C MET A 28 -0.76 -3.50 5.00
N ASP A 29 -0.63 -4.31 3.95
CA ASP A 29 -1.73 -5.18 3.53
C ASP A 29 -1.90 -6.27 4.60
N LEU A 30 -3.14 -6.47 5.07
CA LEU A 30 -3.43 -7.49 6.10
C LEU A 30 -3.33 -8.91 5.55
N ASN A 31 -3.45 -9.08 4.23
CA ASN A 31 -3.33 -10.37 3.56
C ASN A 31 -2.20 -10.30 2.54
N PRO A 32 -0.95 -10.16 3.01
CA PRO A 32 0.16 -9.88 2.10
C PRO A 32 0.48 -11.06 1.19
N ASN A 33 0.85 -10.73 -0.05
CA ASN A 33 1.34 -11.74 -1.00
C ASN A 33 2.81 -12.06 -0.74
N SER A 34 3.52 -11.15 -0.09
CA SER A 34 4.93 -11.34 0.27
C SER A 34 5.29 -10.41 1.41
N ASN A 35 6.45 -10.63 2.00
CA ASN A 35 6.93 -9.78 3.08
C ASN A 35 7.18 -8.36 2.58
N GLY A 36 6.50 -7.38 3.17
CA GLY A 36 6.64 -5.99 2.78
C GLY A 36 5.58 -5.50 1.81
N HIS A 37 4.52 -6.28 1.57
CA HIS A 37 3.40 -5.86 0.73
C HIS A 37 2.66 -4.70 1.40
N VAL A 38 2.72 -3.52 0.79
CA VAL A 38 2.06 -2.32 1.31
C VAL A 38 1.08 -1.75 0.29
N LEU A 39 0.16 -0.94 0.79
CA LEU A 39 -0.84 -0.26 -0.03
C LEU A 39 -0.67 1.24 0.11
N ILE A 40 -0.78 1.96 -1.00
CA ILE A 40 -0.80 3.42 -1.02
C ILE A 40 -2.19 3.83 -1.51
N VAL A 41 -2.89 4.60 -0.69
CA VAL A 41 -4.32 4.86 -0.86
C VAL A 41 -4.59 6.35 -0.72
N PRO A 42 -5.42 6.95 -1.61
CA PRO A 42 -5.85 8.33 -1.37
C PRO A 42 -6.80 8.35 -0.18
N LYS A 43 -6.71 9.40 0.64
CA LYS A 43 -7.63 9.55 1.80
C LYS A 43 -9.06 9.82 1.33
N LYS A 44 -9.20 10.60 0.27
CA LYS A 44 -10.49 10.84 -0.36
C LYS A 44 -10.97 9.57 -1.05
N HIS A 45 -12.26 9.26 -0.94
CA HIS A 45 -12.81 8.10 -1.62
C HIS A 45 -12.85 8.34 -3.12
N ILE A 46 -11.98 7.66 -3.85
CA ILE A 46 -11.91 7.66 -5.31
C ILE A 46 -12.04 6.21 -5.71
N THR A 47 -13.03 5.87 -6.54
CA THR A 47 -13.38 4.47 -6.77
C THR A 47 -12.27 3.70 -7.47
N ASP A 48 -11.75 4.23 -8.59
CA ASP A 48 -10.77 3.49 -9.38
C ASP A 48 -9.87 4.43 -10.18
N PHE A 49 -8.96 3.83 -10.97
CA PHE A 49 -7.94 4.60 -11.67
C PHE A 49 -8.51 5.52 -12.75
N THR A 50 -9.74 5.28 -13.21
CA THR A 50 -10.35 6.15 -14.24
C THR A 50 -10.84 7.47 -13.66
N GLU A 51 -11.05 7.51 -12.34
CA GLU A 51 -11.61 8.69 -11.67
C GLU A 51 -10.56 9.49 -10.90
N ILE A 52 -9.38 8.92 -10.67
CA ILE A 52 -8.36 9.61 -9.88
C ILE A 52 -7.79 10.80 -10.64
N ASP A 53 -7.72 11.94 -9.98
CA ASP A 53 -7.15 13.14 -10.57
C ASP A 53 -5.62 13.06 -10.62
N ASN A 54 -5.02 13.82 -11.55
CA ASN A 54 -3.58 13.76 -11.77
C ASN A 54 -2.77 14.23 -10.56
N GLU A 55 -3.27 15.21 -9.82
CA GLU A 55 -2.56 15.72 -8.64
C GLU A 55 -2.43 14.62 -7.58
N THR A 56 -3.53 13.92 -7.29
CA THR A 56 -3.51 12.82 -6.32
C THR A 56 -2.67 11.65 -6.84
N LEU A 57 -2.76 11.35 -8.14
CA LEU A 57 -1.97 10.28 -8.74
C LEU A 57 -0.48 10.58 -8.65
N ASN A 58 -0.08 11.83 -8.89
CA ASN A 58 1.31 12.24 -8.75
C ASN A 58 1.80 12.05 -7.32
N GLU A 59 0.97 12.38 -6.34
CA GLU A 59 1.32 12.20 -4.93
C GLU A 59 1.51 10.73 -4.60
N ILE A 60 0.63 9.86 -5.10
CA ILE A 60 0.75 8.42 -4.93
C ILE A 60 2.04 7.90 -5.54
N ASN A 61 2.35 8.33 -6.77
CA ASN A 61 3.55 7.88 -7.47
C ASN A 61 4.83 8.36 -6.76
N ASN A 62 4.84 9.59 -6.26
CA ASN A 62 5.97 10.11 -5.49
C ASN A 62 6.16 9.33 -4.19
N THR A 63 5.07 8.99 -3.53
CA THR A 63 5.11 8.19 -2.32
C THR A 63 5.59 6.77 -2.61
N ALA A 64 5.19 6.20 -3.75
CA ALA A 64 5.65 4.89 -4.18
C ALA A 64 7.18 4.85 -4.31
N LYS A 65 7.78 5.91 -4.84
CA LYS A 65 9.24 6.00 -4.95
C LYS A 65 9.90 5.99 -3.58
N LYS A 66 9.34 6.71 -2.62
CA LYS A 66 9.86 6.73 -1.24
C LYS A 66 9.74 5.36 -0.58
N MET A 67 8.59 4.72 -0.71
CA MET A 67 8.37 3.40 -0.12
C MET A 67 9.24 2.35 -0.78
N HIS A 68 9.42 2.43 -2.10
CA HIS A 68 10.32 1.55 -2.83
C HIS A 68 11.73 1.60 -2.22
N LYS A 69 12.23 2.80 -1.99
CA LYS A 69 13.58 2.98 -1.41
C LYS A 69 13.68 2.32 -0.03
N ILE A 70 12.69 2.53 0.81
CA ILE A 70 12.66 1.95 2.16
C ILE A 70 12.63 0.43 2.10
N ILE A 71 11.74 -0.12 1.27
CA ILE A 71 11.59 -1.57 1.13
C ILE A 71 12.89 -2.20 0.61
N MET A 72 13.48 -1.59 -0.41
CA MET A 72 14.73 -2.12 -0.99
C MET A 72 15.88 -2.09 0.01
N GLU A 73 15.99 -1.05 0.81
CA GLU A 73 17.06 -0.94 1.80
C GLU A 73 16.89 -1.92 2.95
N LYS A 74 15.66 -2.12 3.41
CA LYS A 74 15.41 -2.86 4.64
C LYS A 74 15.10 -4.32 4.44
N LEU A 75 14.41 -4.68 3.35
CA LEU A 75 14.02 -6.07 3.07
C LEU A 75 14.80 -6.70 1.94
N LYS A 76 15.42 -5.88 1.10
CA LYS A 76 16.29 -6.31 -0.01
C LYS A 76 15.64 -7.35 -0.92
N PRO A 77 14.41 -7.10 -1.40
CA PRO A 77 13.81 -8.01 -2.38
C PRO A 77 14.54 -7.94 -3.72
N ASP A 78 14.27 -8.90 -4.59
CA ASP A 78 14.86 -8.92 -5.93
C ASP A 78 14.11 -8.02 -6.91
N GLY A 79 12.92 -7.59 -6.55
CA GLY A 79 12.13 -6.66 -7.35
C GLY A 79 10.86 -6.27 -6.61
N ILE A 80 10.09 -5.36 -7.19
CA ILE A 80 8.80 -4.94 -6.64
C ILE A 80 7.81 -4.79 -7.77
N LYS A 81 6.63 -5.39 -7.62
CA LYS A 81 5.52 -5.18 -8.56
C LYS A 81 4.66 -4.04 -8.08
N LEU A 82 4.28 -3.16 -9.00
CA LEU A 82 3.31 -2.11 -8.75
C LEU A 82 2.03 -2.54 -9.45
N VAL A 83 0.96 -2.74 -8.68
CA VAL A 83 -0.30 -3.27 -9.22
C VAL A 83 -1.46 -2.38 -8.84
N VAL A 84 -2.26 -2.01 -9.86
CA VAL A 84 -3.54 -1.33 -9.67
C VAL A 84 -4.59 -2.19 -10.37
N ASN A 85 -5.61 -2.59 -9.65
CA ASN A 85 -6.67 -3.44 -10.21
C ASN A 85 -7.90 -2.60 -10.59
N TYR A 86 -8.62 -3.08 -11.60
CA TYR A 86 -9.86 -2.47 -12.05
C TYR A 86 -10.92 -3.56 -12.27
N GLY A 87 -12.17 -3.18 -12.07
CA GLY A 87 -13.29 -4.08 -12.33
C GLY A 87 -13.38 -5.20 -11.31
N GLU A 88 -13.64 -6.41 -11.77
CA GLU A 88 -13.80 -7.56 -10.88
C GLU A 88 -12.54 -7.90 -10.09
N LEU A 89 -11.38 -7.53 -10.61
CA LEU A 89 -10.11 -7.75 -9.92
C LEU A 89 -9.91 -6.79 -8.75
N GLN A 90 -10.64 -5.68 -8.73
CA GLN A 90 -10.55 -4.70 -7.66
C GLN A 90 -11.52 -5.09 -6.55
N VAL A 91 -10.99 -5.71 -5.52
CA VAL A 91 -11.81 -6.23 -4.41
C VAL A 91 -12.40 -5.10 -3.57
N VAL A 92 -11.59 -4.08 -3.27
CA VAL A 92 -12.06 -2.89 -2.54
C VAL A 92 -12.23 -1.76 -3.54
N LYS A 93 -13.44 -1.20 -3.63
CA LYS A 93 -13.77 -0.14 -4.60
C LYS A 93 -13.35 1.24 -4.11
N HIS A 94 -12.09 1.36 -3.81
CA HIS A 94 -11.40 2.56 -3.41
C HIS A 94 -9.98 2.42 -3.97
N TYR A 95 -9.54 3.40 -4.77
CA TYR A 95 -8.25 3.30 -5.46
C TYR A 95 -7.13 2.89 -4.49
N HIS A 96 -6.33 1.93 -4.88
CA HIS A 96 -5.16 1.54 -4.09
C HIS A 96 -4.08 0.96 -4.99
N LEU A 97 -2.85 1.41 -4.74
CA LEU A 97 -1.67 0.90 -5.42
C LEU A 97 -1.00 -0.11 -4.51
N HIS A 98 -0.83 -1.33 -5.02
CA HIS A 98 -0.07 -2.36 -4.32
C HIS A 98 1.41 -2.23 -4.66
N LEU A 99 2.26 -2.23 -3.65
CA LEU A 99 3.69 -2.47 -3.82
C LEU A 99 3.94 -3.87 -3.27
N ILE A 100 4.28 -4.81 -4.14
CA ILE A 100 4.44 -6.21 -3.78
C ILE A 100 5.88 -6.64 -4.02
N PRO A 101 6.68 -6.78 -2.97
CA PRO A 101 8.07 -7.23 -3.12
C PRO A 101 8.15 -8.63 -3.70
N PHE A 102 9.12 -8.85 -4.58
CA PHE A 102 9.39 -10.13 -5.19
C PHE A 102 10.74 -10.66 -4.71
N TYR A 103 10.76 -11.93 -4.29
CA TYR A 103 11.97 -12.60 -3.83
C TYR A 103 12.21 -13.82 -4.70
N LYS A 104 13.40 -13.93 -5.31
CA LYS A 104 13.77 -15.10 -6.12
C LYS A 104 13.73 -16.38 -5.29
N GLU A 105 14.28 -16.31 -4.08
CA GLU A 105 14.23 -17.44 -3.17
C GLU A 105 12.96 -17.34 -2.34
N LYS A 106 12.25 -18.46 -2.24
CA LYS A 106 11.00 -18.49 -1.50
C LYS A 106 11.23 -18.13 -0.04
N GLN A 107 10.42 -17.19 0.45
CA GLN A 107 10.47 -16.77 1.85
C GLN A 107 9.18 -17.16 2.56
N LEU A 108 9.30 -17.49 3.84
CA LEU A 108 8.13 -17.67 4.68
C LEU A 108 7.54 -16.29 4.97
N LEU A 109 6.21 -16.20 4.92
CA LEU A 109 5.53 -14.97 5.31
C LEU A 109 5.72 -14.76 6.81
N LYS A 110 6.29 -13.63 7.16
CA LYS A 110 6.48 -13.24 8.55
C LYS A 110 5.25 -12.51 9.05
N ASN A 111 5.15 -12.41 10.36
CA ASN A 111 4.08 -11.65 11.01
C ASN A 111 4.11 -10.20 10.51
N ILE A 112 2.93 -9.64 10.23
CA ILE A 112 2.81 -8.27 9.72
C ILE A 112 3.44 -7.26 10.67
N THR A 113 3.27 -7.45 11.99
CA THR A 113 3.86 -6.54 12.98
C THR A 113 5.38 -6.56 12.91
N GLU A 114 5.98 -7.72 12.71
CA GLU A 114 7.43 -7.83 12.57
C GLU A 114 7.93 -7.03 11.36
N ILE A 115 7.27 -7.22 10.21
CA ILE A 115 7.64 -6.49 8.98
C ILE A 115 7.38 -4.99 9.14
N TYR A 116 6.25 -4.63 9.75
CA TYR A 116 5.95 -3.23 10.02
C TYR A 116 7.05 -2.56 10.84
N ASN A 117 7.52 -3.24 11.89
CA ASN A 117 8.57 -2.70 12.75
C ASN A 117 9.89 -2.50 11.97
N ILE A 118 10.19 -3.42 11.04
CA ILE A 118 11.37 -3.27 10.19
C ILE A 118 11.22 -2.05 9.28
N LEU A 119 10.07 -1.89 8.64
CA LEU A 119 9.86 -0.82 7.67
C LEU A 119 9.71 0.56 8.32
N SER A 120 9.18 0.62 9.52
CA SER A 120 8.90 1.88 10.20
C SER A 120 10.07 2.38 11.05
N ASP A 121 11.10 1.60 11.16
CA ASP A 121 12.27 1.92 11.98
C ASP A 121 13.18 2.98 11.32
#